data_e61506d355b2466c3e82fbdb4d96859d
#
_entry.id   e61506d355b2466c3e82fbdb4d96859d
#
_cell.length_a   1.000
_cell.length_b   1.000
_cell.length_c   1.000
_cell.angle_alpha   90.00
_cell.angle_beta   90.00
_cell.angle_gamma   90.00
#
_symmetry.space_group_name_H-M   'P 1'
#
loop_
_entity.id
_entity.type
_entity.pdbx_description
1 polymer ?
#
loop_
_entity_poly.entity_id
_entity_poly.type
_entity_poly.pdbx_seq_one_letter_code
_entity_poly.pdbx_strand_id
1 'polypeptide(L)'
;HALECRINAENTEDDFLPSPGVVTAYHAPGGMGIRVDSGLYSGCEVTPFYDPMVGKLITWGHNREEAIARMEVALEEMVIEGIHTSIPFHLRLLRDVGFRSGNFHTRYIENEFMPVK
;
A
#
# COMPACT_ATOMS: atom_id res chain seq x y z
N HIS A 1 9.17 -16.13 -2.51
CA HIS A 1 8.37 -15.10 -3.20
C HIS A 1 8.32 -13.83 -2.38
N ALA A 2 8.48 -12.70 -3.02
CA ALA A 2 8.43 -11.39 -2.37
C ALA A 2 7.38 -10.51 -3.02
N LEU A 3 6.78 -9.63 -2.21
CA LEU A 3 5.76 -8.67 -2.66
C LEU A 3 6.08 -7.31 -2.06
N GLU A 4 6.02 -6.28 -2.89
CA GLU A 4 6.21 -4.89 -2.46
C GLU A 4 4.94 -4.09 -2.72
N CYS A 5 4.53 -3.31 -1.73
CA CYS A 5 3.48 -2.30 -1.89
C CYS A 5 4.07 -0.93 -1.59
N ARG A 6 3.94 -0.02 -2.54
CA ARG A 6 4.34 1.38 -2.36
C ARG A 6 3.20 2.10 -1.65
N ILE A 7 3.52 2.73 -0.53
CA ILE A 7 2.55 3.50 0.22
C ILE A 7 2.66 4.95 -0.23
N ASN A 8 1.62 5.42 -0.89
CA ASN A 8 1.55 6.77 -1.43
C ASN A 8 0.57 7.62 -0.63
N ALA A 9 0.89 8.90 -0.48
CA ALA A 9 -0.01 9.88 0.13
C ALA A 9 -1.02 10.34 -0.94
N GLU A 10 -2.00 9.49 -1.20
CA GLU A 10 -3.00 9.67 -2.25
C GLU A 10 -4.37 9.20 -1.77
N ASN A 11 -5.42 9.92 -2.16
CA ASN A 11 -6.79 9.48 -1.90
C ASN A 11 -7.26 8.58 -3.05
N THR A 12 -7.20 7.28 -2.84
CA THR A 12 -7.56 6.30 -3.88
C THR A 12 -9.07 6.21 -4.13
N GLU A 13 -9.87 6.78 -3.24
CA GLU A 13 -11.32 6.91 -3.42
C GLU A 13 -11.68 8.14 -4.26
N ASP A 14 -10.75 9.05 -4.45
CA ASP A 14 -10.94 10.30 -5.19
C ASP A 14 -9.88 10.42 -6.28
N ASP A 15 -9.87 9.45 -7.18
CA ASP A 15 -9.04 9.41 -8.39
C ASP A 15 -7.53 9.58 -8.10
N PHE A 16 -7.07 9.02 -6.98
CA PHE A 16 -5.65 9.06 -6.58
C PHE A 16 -5.11 10.49 -6.43
N LEU A 17 -5.97 11.44 -6.05
CA LEU A 17 -5.52 12.82 -5.80
C LEU A 17 -4.48 12.83 -4.68
N PRO A 18 -3.42 13.65 -4.82
CA PRO A 18 -2.43 13.81 -3.75
C PRO A 18 -3.10 14.21 -2.44
N SER A 19 -2.61 13.67 -1.33
CA SER A 19 -3.14 13.95 -0.01
C SER A 19 -2.03 14.46 0.91
N PRO A 20 -1.62 15.74 0.77
CA PRO A 20 -0.66 16.32 1.68
C PRO A 20 -1.29 16.58 3.05
N GLY A 21 -0.48 16.78 4.06
CA GLY A 21 -0.95 17.09 5.41
C GLY A 21 0.00 16.61 6.47
N VAL A 22 -0.46 16.71 7.71
CA VAL A 22 0.32 16.28 8.88
C VAL A 22 -0.12 14.88 9.29
N VAL A 23 0.86 13.98 9.42
CA VAL A 23 0.62 12.63 9.93
C VAL A 23 0.41 12.74 11.45
N THR A 24 -0.82 12.55 11.90
CA THR A 24 -1.17 12.67 13.30
C THR A 24 -0.84 11.44 14.13
N ALA A 25 -0.82 10.26 13.49
CA ALA A 25 -0.42 9.02 14.12
C ALA A 25 0.23 8.12 13.08
N TYR A 26 1.32 7.45 13.48
CA TYR A 26 2.03 6.50 12.65
C TYR A 26 2.41 5.27 13.47
N HIS A 27 2.11 4.09 12.92
CA HIS A 27 2.56 2.82 13.48
C HIS A 27 2.99 1.90 12.34
N ALA A 28 4.26 1.48 12.37
CA ALA A 28 4.79 0.57 11.37
C ALA A 28 4.45 -0.88 11.77
N PRO A 29 4.04 -1.71 10.79
CA PRO A 29 3.89 -3.14 11.07
C PRO A 29 5.25 -3.78 11.29
N GLY A 30 5.26 -4.91 11.98
CA GLY A 30 6.49 -5.66 12.21
C GLY A 30 6.22 -7.14 12.21
N GLY A 31 7.30 -7.91 12.25
CA GLY A 31 7.23 -9.36 12.30
C GLY A 31 8.14 -10.03 11.29
N MET A 32 8.20 -11.35 11.37
CA MET A 32 9.03 -12.16 10.49
C MET A 32 8.55 -12.05 9.04
N GLY A 33 9.47 -11.81 8.12
CA GLY A 33 9.13 -11.68 6.69
C GLY A 33 8.49 -10.36 6.30
N ILE A 34 8.55 -9.35 7.19
CA ILE A 34 8.00 -8.01 6.92
C ILE A 34 9.12 -6.98 7.03
N ARG A 35 9.25 -6.15 6.00
CA ARG A 35 10.20 -5.04 5.98
C ARG A 35 9.45 -3.74 5.65
N VAL A 36 9.75 -2.68 6.39
CA VAL A 36 9.18 -1.35 6.18
C VAL A 36 10.33 -0.36 5.93
N ASP A 37 10.27 0.30 4.78
CA ASP A 37 11.17 1.40 4.46
C ASP A 37 10.34 2.67 4.42
N SER A 38 10.43 3.51 5.44
CA SER A 38 9.62 4.72 5.56
C SER A 38 10.35 5.78 6.38
N GLY A 39 10.15 7.04 5.99
CA GLY A 39 10.61 8.18 6.78
C GLY A 39 9.52 8.81 7.63
N LEU A 40 8.34 8.18 7.70
CA LEU A 40 7.21 8.72 8.45
C LEU A 40 7.40 8.61 9.96
N TYR A 41 6.85 9.58 10.66
CA TYR A 41 6.72 9.59 12.11
C TYR A 41 5.52 10.45 12.50
N SER A 42 4.99 10.25 13.69
CA SER A 42 3.86 11.06 14.18
C SER A 42 4.26 12.53 14.26
N GLY A 43 3.50 13.39 13.62
CA GLY A 43 3.76 14.83 13.58
C GLY A 43 4.51 15.28 12.33
N CYS A 44 4.99 14.37 11.46
CA CYS A 44 5.68 14.78 10.25
C CYS A 44 4.68 15.37 9.23
N GLU A 45 5.20 16.26 8.40
CA GLU A 45 4.41 16.89 7.34
C GLU A 45 4.71 16.23 5.99
N VAL A 46 3.66 15.85 5.27
CA VAL A 46 3.75 15.39 3.89
C VAL A 46 3.37 16.56 2.99
N THR A 47 4.31 16.98 2.15
CA THR A 47 4.12 18.15 1.29
C THR A 47 3.70 17.74 -0.12
N PRO A 48 3.00 18.61 -0.88
CA PRO A 48 2.62 18.32 -2.26
C PRO A 48 3.76 18.50 -3.26
N PHE A 49 4.95 18.93 -2.81
CA PHE A 49 6.05 19.34 -3.69
C PHE A 49 7.00 18.20 -4.06
N TYR A 50 6.87 17.04 -3.42
CA TYR A 50 7.74 15.90 -3.62
C TYR A 50 6.93 14.68 -4.08
N ASP A 51 7.64 13.58 -4.37
CA ASP A 51 7.05 12.31 -4.72
C ASP A 51 6.00 11.92 -3.65
N PRO A 52 4.79 11.49 -4.04
CA PRO A 52 3.76 11.08 -3.08
C PRO A 52 4.13 9.82 -2.29
N MET A 53 5.15 9.07 -2.68
CA MET A 53 5.55 7.86 -1.97
C MET A 53 6.11 8.19 -0.60
N VAL A 54 5.44 7.72 0.45
CA VAL A 54 5.85 7.94 1.84
C VAL A 54 6.46 6.71 2.50
N GLY A 55 6.36 5.57 1.83
CA GLY A 55 6.97 4.36 2.35
C GLY A 55 6.85 3.19 1.37
N LYS A 56 7.56 2.12 1.70
CA LYS A 56 7.46 0.83 1.01
C LYS A 56 7.24 -0.26 2.04
N LEU A 57 6.35 -1.16 1.73
CA LEU A 57 6.08 -2.32 2.55
C LEU A 57 6.45 -3.56 1.75
N ILE A 58 7.34 -4.37 2.27
CA ILE A 58 7.85 -5.54 1.57
C ILE A 58 7.60 -6.76 2.44
N THR A 59 7.02 -7.80 1.85
CA THR A 59 6.83 -9.07 2.54
C THR A 59 7.44 -10.20 1.75
N TRP A 60 7.85 -11.24 2.46
CA TRP A 60 8.44 -12.43 1.90
C TRP A 60 7.69 -13.67 2.40
N GLY A 61 7.54 -14.66 1.54
CA GLY A 61 6.92 -15.93 1.89
C GLY A 61 7.54 -17.06 1.08
N HIS A 62 7.30 -18.30 1.51
CA HIS A 62 7.78 -19.49 0.78
C HIS A 62 7.08 -19.65 -0.57
N ASN A 63 5.91 -19.07 -0.71
CA ASN A 63 5.14 -19.06 -1.95
C ASN A 63 4.38 -17.73 -2.06
N ARG A 64 3.69 -17.53 -3.19
CA ARG A 64 2.94 -16.31 -3.46
C ARG A 64 1.81 -16.08 -2.44
N GLU A 65 1.08 -17.12 -2.10
CA GLU A 65 -0.03 -17.01 -1.14
C GLU A 65 0.44 -16.55 0.24
N GLU A 66 1.55 -17.08 0.71
CA GLU A 66 2.12 -16.69 2.00
C GLU A 66 2.59 -15.23 1.98
N ALA A 67 3.25 -14.79 0.89
CA ALA A 67 3.67 -13.41 0.76
C ALA A 67 2.47 -12.45 0.75
N ILE A 68 1.39 -12.81 0.05
CA ILE A 68 0.15 -12.01 0.01
C ILE A 68 -0.51 -11.97 1.38
N ALA A 69 -0.61 -13.10 2.08
CA ALA A 69 -1.22 -13.16 3.41
C ALA A 69 -0.46 -12.28 4.41
N ARG A 70 0.86 -12.31 4.37
CA ARG A 70 1.70 -11.44 5.21
C ARG A 70 1.50 -9.96 4.86
N MET A 71 1.38 -9.65 3.59
CA MET A 71 1.14 -8.26 3.15
C MET A 71 -0.22 -7.76 3.64
N GLU A 72 -1.27 -8.57 3.57
CA GLU A 72 -2.58 -8.18 4.10
C GLU A 72 -2.49 -7.84 5.59
N VAL A 73 -1.86 -8.70 6.38
CA VAL A 73 -1.70 -8.46 7.83
C VAL A 73 -0.89 -7.19 8.07
N ALA A 74 0.21 -7.01 7.34
CA ALA A 74 1.06 -5.83 7.48
C ALA A 74 0.32 -4.54 7.14
N LEU A 75 -0.46 -4.54 6.06
CA LEU A 75 -1.26 -3.37 5.67
C LEU A 75 -2.36 -3.05 6.69
N GLU A 76 -2.98 -4.06 7.27
CA GLU A 76 -4.01 -3.87 8.31
C GLU A 76 -3.41 -3.34 9.61
N GLU A 77 -2.18 -3.73 9.95
CA GLU A 77 -1.48 -3.24 11.14
C GLU A 77 -0.91 -1.83 10.96
N MET A 78 -0.60 -1.44 9.74
CA MET A 78 0.01 -0.13 9.48
C MET A 78 -1.00 0.98 9.72
N VAL A 79 -0.63 1.91 10.60
CA VAL A 79 -1.47 3.08 10.92
C VAL A 79 -0.82 4.33 10.39
N ILE A 80 -1.53 5.05 9.54
CA ILE A 80 -1.15 6.38 9.05
C ILE A 80 -2.41 7.23 9.09
N GLU A 81 -2.51 8.09 10.10
CA GLU A 81 -3.67 8.97 10.26
C GLU A 81 -3.29 10.42 9.95
N GLY A 82 -4.27 11.20 9.50
CA GLY A 82 -4.09 12.61 9.15
C GLY A 82 -4.01 12.86 7.65
N ILE A 83 -3.67 11.84 6.88
CA ILE A 83 -3.64 11.90 5.41
C ILE A 83 -4.33 10.65 4.85
N HIS A 84 -4.71 10.72 3.58
CA HIS A 84 -5.15 9.53 2.84
C HIS A 84 -3.94 8.82 2.25
N THR A 85 -3.98 7.50 2.20
CA THR A 85 -2.92 6.69 1.62
C THR A 85 -3.47 5.63 0.67
N SER A 86 -2.58 4.99 -0.06
CA SER A 86 -2.93 3.89 -0.97
C SER A 86 -3.22 2.56 -0.26
N ILE A 87 -3.15 2.50 1.07
CA ILE A 87 -3.40 1.26 1.83
C ILE A 87 -4.74 0.61 1.49
N PRO A 88 -5.89 1.33 1.49
CA PRO A 88 -7.17 0.70 1.15
C PRO A 88 -7.20 0.10 -0.26
N PHE A 89 -6.56 0.76 -1.21
CA PHE A 89 -6.45 0.25 -2.58
C PHE A 89 -5.65 -1.06 -2.62
N HIS A 90 -4.52 -1.12 -1.94
CA HIS A 90 -3.70 -2.34 -1.88
C HIS A 90 -4.47 -3.50 -1.24
N LEU A 91 -5.22 -3.24 -0.17
CA LEU A 91 -6.03 -4.27 0.49
C LEU A 91 -7.08 -4.84 -0.47
N ARG A 92 -7.75 -3.99 -1.23
CA ARG A 92 -8.73 -4.45 -2.24
C ARG A 92 -8.07 -5.27 -3.33
N LEU A 93 -6.91 -4.81 -3.82
CA LEU A 93 -6.19 -5.51 -4.88
C LEU A 93 -5.72 -6.90 -4.43
N LEU A 94 -5.20 -7.01 -3.20
CA LEU A 94 -4.75 -8.29 -2.66
C LEU A 94 -5.89 -9.29 -2.46
N ARG A 95 -7.11 -8.81 -2.32
CA ARG A 95 -8.32 -9.66 -2.20
C ARG A 95 -8.96 -9.99 -3.54
N ASP A 96 -8.46 -9.38 -4.62
CA ASP A 96 -8.96 -9.64 -5.97
C ASP A 96 -8.54 -11.03 -6.45
N VAL A 97 -9.48 -11.80 -6.96
CA VAL A 97 -9.25 -13.19 -7.38
C VAL A 97 -8.23 -13.26 -8.52
N GLY A 98 -8.34 -12.37 -9.49
CA GLY A 98 -7.40 -12.33 -10.62
C GLY A 98 -5.97 -12.05 -10.19
N PHE A 99 -5.78 -11.12 -9.27
CA PHE A 99 -4.46 -10.82 -8.74
C PHE A 99 -3.90 -11.98 -7.91
N ARG A 100 -4.71 -12.55 -7.00
CA ARG A 100 -4.29 -13.66 -6.14
C ARG A 100 -3.88 -14.90 -6.94
N SER A 101 -4.58 -15.19 -8.03
CA SER A 101 -4.29 -16.35 -8.88
C SER A 101 -3.04 -16.18 -9.74
N GLY A 102 -2.49 -14.96 -9.83
CA GLY A 102 -1.38 -14.65 -10.72
C GLY A 102 -1.81 -14.44 -12.17
N ASN A 103 -3.10 -14.45 -12.45
CA ASN A 103 -3.66 -14.26 -13.79
C ASN A 103 -3.81 -12.76 -14.09
N PHE A 104 -2.69 -12.09 -14.22
CA PHE A 104 -2.67 -10.65 -14.48
C PHE A 104 -1.45 -10.26 -15.30
N HIS A 105 -1.47 -9.03 -15.83
CA HIS A 105 -0.37 -8.41 -16.56
C HIS A 105 -0.15 -6.98 -16.07
N THR A 106 0.86 -6.29 -16.59
CA THR A 106 1.24 -4.96 -16.10
C THR A 106 0.12 -3.91 -16.18
N ARG A 107 -0.87 -4.11 -17.05
CA ARG A 107 -2.01 -3.21 -17.19
C ARG A 107 -3.29 -3.74 -16.54
N TYR A 108 -3.18 -4.77 -15.71
CA TYR A 108 -4.33 -5.42 -15.08
C TYR A 108 -5.17 -4.43 -14.28
N ILE A 109 -4.55 -3.56 -13.50
CA ILE A 109 -5.26 -2.60 -12.66
C ILE A 109 -6.12 -1.68 -13.51
N GLU A 110 -5.58 -1.18 -14.61
CA GLU A 110 -6.29 -0.25 -15.49
C GLU A 110 -7.41 -0.92 -16.28
N ASN A 111 -7.15 -2.14 -16.78
CA ASN A 111 -8.04 -2.81 -17.73
C ASN A 111 -9.08 -3.71 -17.07
N GLU A 112 -8.74 -4.35 -15.95
CA GLU A 112 -9.56 -5.40 -15.35
C GLU A 112 -10.07 -5.03 -13.95
N PHE A 113 -9.20 -4.45 -13.12
CA PHE A 113 -9.54 -4.16 -11.71
C PHE A 113 -10.24 -2.81 -11.56
N MET A 114 -9.74 -1.78 -12.23
CA MET A 114 -10.33 -0.44 -12.24
C MET A 114 -10.44 0.06 -13.67
N PRO A 115 -11.34 -0.53 -14.49
CA PRO A 115 -11.46 -0.12 -15.88
C PRO A 115 -11.88 1.35 -15.99
N VAL A 116 -11.29 2.05 -16.95
CA VAL A 116 -11.66 3.44 -17.27
C VAL A 116 -13.06 3.42 -17.89
N LYS A 117 -13.94 4.20 -17.32
CA LYS A 117 -15.31 4.31 -17.81
C LYS A 117 -15.42 5.28 -18.96
#